data_e3e2b39d900b3657b2d850f47bb0a1f9
#
_entry.id   e3e2b39d900b3657b2d850f47bb0a1f9
#
_cell.length_a   1.000
_cell.length_b   1.000
_cell.length_c   1.000
_cell.angle_alpha   90.00
_cell.angle_beta   90.00
_cell.angle_gamma   90.00
#
_symmetry.space_group_name_H-M   'P 1'
#
loop_
_entity.id
_entity.type
_entity.pdbx_description
1 polymer ?
#
loop_
_entity_poly.entity_id
_entity_poly.type
_entity_poly.pdbx_seq_one_letter_code
_entity_poly.pdbx_strand_id
1 'polypeptide(L)'
;DPRLKGKHIGLIAGTPPATIMANDGLIGDAKPFPLMVDTRYDAPSKAMIDEIVAGTIDAGVLWGPIGGYYAKHATTPLTVIPLVHEHGAPMDFRISMGVRRSDQDWKRTLNRLIGENQVAINKLLIEYGVPIVDEEGKAIVQ
;
A
#
# COMPACT_ATOMS: atom_id res chain seq x y z
N ASP A 1 2.87 -14.02 12.27
CA ASP A 1 1.66 -14.74 12.72
C ASP A 1 1.74 -16.19 12.24
N PRO A 2 1.60 -17.20 13.14
CA PRO A 2 1.67 -18.62 12.77
C PRO A 2 0.63 -19.06 11.72
N ARG A 3 -0.48 -18.34 11.59
CA ARG A 3 -1.53 -18.61 10.60
C ARG A 3 -1.10 -18.38 9.16
N LEU A 4 0.01 -17.66 8.96
CA LEU A 4 0.57 -17.36 7.64
C LEU A 4 1.48 -18.48 7.11
N LYS A 5 1.90 -19.42 7.96
CA LYS A 5 2.71 -20.57 7.53
C LYS A 5 1.95 -21.46 6.57
N GLY A 6 2.57 -21.78 5.44
CA GLY A 6 1.96 -22.57 4.37
C GLY A 6 0.91 -21.83 3.55
N LYS A 7 0.81 -20.50 3.73
CA LYS A 7 -0.02 -19.62 2.90
C LYS A 7 0.79 -19.07 1.73
N HIS A 8 0.21 -19.11 0.53
CA HIS A 8 0.80 -18.48 -0.65
C HIS A 8 0.53 -16.98 -0.62
N ILE A 9 1.56 -16.21 -0.29
CA ILE A 9 1.45 -14.75 -0.13
C ILE A 9 2.17 -14.05 -1.27
N GLY A 10 1.43 -13.27 -2.07
CA GLY A 10 2.00 -12.40 -3.08
C GLY A 10 2.73 -11.21 -2.45
N LEU A 11 3.91 -10.86 -2.97
CA LEU A 11 4.66 -9.67 -2.57
C LEU A 11 5.37 -9.03 -3.74
N ILE A 12 5.61 -7.73 -3.65
CA ILE A 12 6.44 -7.03 -4.64
C ILE A 12 7.91 -7.19 -4.23
N ALA A 13 8.71 -7.80 -5.09
CA ALA A 13 10.13 -8.05 -4.83
C ALA A 13 10.90 -6.75 -4.59
N GLY A 14 11.84 -6.77 -3.64
CA GLY A 14 12.68 -5.61 -3.32
C GLY A 14 11.98 -4.51 -2.50
N THR A 15 10.82 -4.80 -1.91
CA THR A 15 10.09 -3.88 -1.03
C THR A 15 10.24 -4.27 0.45
N PRO A 16 9.99 -3.35 1.42
CA PRO A 16 10.09 -3.65 2.85
C PRO A 16 9.34 -4.91 3.30
N PRO A 17 8.12 -5.21 2.83
CA PRO A 17 7.44 -6.46 3.15
C PRO A 17 8.25 -7.71 2.81
N ALA A 18 8.97 -7.73 1.69
CA ALA A 18 9.81 -8.87 1.32
C ALA A 18 10.91 -9.13 2.34
N THR A 19 11.53 -8.06 2.87
CA THR A 19 12.54 -8.17 3.92
C THR A 19 11.95 -8.68 5.23
N ILE A 20 10.78 -8.17 5.63
CA ILE A 20 10.09 -8.61 6.85
C ILE A 20 9.73 -10.10 6.73
N MET A 21 9.14 -10.53 5.62
CA MET A 21 8.77 -11.93 5.40
C MET A 21 10.00 -12.86 5.38
N ALA A 22 11.13 -12.39 4.83
CA ALA A 22 12.37 -13.15 4.86
C ALA A 22 12.89 -13.34 6.30
N ASN A 23 12.88 -12.28 7.10
CA ASN A 23 13.28 -12.32 8.51
C ASN A 23 12.39 -13.23 9.35
N ASP A 24 11.10 -13.27 9.03
CA ASP A 24 10.10 -14.11 9.73
C ASP A 24 10.04 -15.56 9.20
N GLY A 25 10.89 -15.91 8.23
CA GLY A 25 10.94 -17.26 7.65
C GLY A 25 9.73 -17.61 6.78
N LEU A 26 9.01 -16.62 6.27
CA LEU A 26 7.81 -16.78 5.45
C LEU A 26 8.06 -16.65 3.94
N ILE A 27 9.32 -16.34 3.55
CA ILE A 27 9.66 -16.06 2.15
C ILE A 27 9.57 -17.30 1.23
N GLY A 28 9.71 -18.50 1.80
CA GLY A 28 9.73 -19.75 1.03
C GLY A 28 8.43 -20.06 0.30
N ASP A 29 7.31 -19.66 0.88
CA ASP A 29 5.97 -19.85 0.32
C ASP A 29 5.44 -18.58 -0.38
N ALA A 30 6.27 -17.54 -0.49
CA ALA A 30 5.87 -16.29 -1.09
C ALA A 30 5.99 -16.33 -2.61
N LYS A 31 5.01 -15.73 -3.30
CA LYS A 31 5.04 -15.50 -4.74
C LYS A 31 5.54 -14.07 -5.02
N PRO A 32 6.74 -13.91 -5.61
CA PRO A 32 7.24 -12.59 -5.95
C PRO A 32 6.59 -12.04 -7.23
N PHE A 33 6.26 -10.75 -7.18
CA PHE A 33 5.86 -9.96 -8.35
C PHE A 33 6.94 -8.90 -8.61
N PRO A 34 7.22 -8.56 -9.88
CA PRO A 34 8.28 -7.62 -10.21
C PRO A 34 7.93 -6.19 -9.76
N LEU A 35 8.95 -5.48 -9.22
CA LEU A 35 8.82 -4.05 -8.89
C LEU A 35 8.97 -3.16 -10.12
N MET A 36 9.95 -3.48 -10.97
CA MET A 36 10.30 -2.68 -12.15
C MET A 36 9.72 -3.34 -13.39
N VAL A 37 8.75 -2.69 -14.00
CA VAL A 37 8.08 -3.13 -15.23
C VAL A 37 7.82 -1.93 -16.14
N ASP A 38 7.54 -2.20 -17.39
CA ASP A 38 6.97 -1.19 -18.28
C ASP A 38 5.47 -1.05 -18.00
N THR A 39 5.12 -0.02 -17.25
CA THR A 39 3.74 0.22 -16.79
C THR A 39 2.73 0.50 -17.92
N ARG A 40 3.19 0.62 -19.16
CA ARG A 40 2.32 0.71 -20.33
C ARG A 40 1.68 -0.65 -20.67
N TYR A 41 2.32 -1.74 -20.26
CA TYR A 41 1.92 -3.11 -20.61
C TYR A 41 1.66 -3.98 -19.39
N ASP A 42 2.34 -3.72 -18.27
CA ASP A 42 2.31 -4.56 -17.09
C ASP A 42 1.80 -3.83 -15.86
N ALA A 43 0.99 -4.51 -15.08
CA ALA A 43 0.47 -4.02 -13.81
C ALA A 43 0.57 -5.12 -12.72
N PRO A 44 1.78 -5.37 -12.16
CA PRO A 44 2.01 -6.48 -11.21
C PRO A 44 1.08 -6.46 -9.99
N SER A 45 0.78 -5.26 -9.48
CA SER A 45 -0.15 -5.12 -8.36
C SER A 45 -1.58 -5.53 -8.73
N LYS A 46 -2.02 -5.23 -9.95
CA LYS A 46 -3.31 -5.70 -10.44
C LYS A 46 -3.31 -7.21 -10.62
N ALA A 47 -2.26 -7.77 -11.25
CA ALA A 47 -2.12 -9.20 -11.41
C ALA A 47 -2.15 -9.95 -10.07
N MET A 48 -1.51 -9.40 -9.02
CA MET A 48 -1.58 -9.96 -7.68
C MET A 48 -3.03 -9.99 -7.14
N ILE A 49 -3.80 -8.91 -7.30
CA ILE A 49 -5.21 -8.87 -6.88
C ILE A 49 -6.05 -9.87 -7.68
N ASP A 50 -5.84 -9.96 -8.99
CA ASP A 50 -6.54 -10.93 -9.84
C ASP A 50 -6.26 -12.38 -9.38
N GLU A 51 -5.04 -12.69 -8.95
CA GLU A 51 -4.68 -14.01 -8.42
C GLU A 51 -5.30 -14.30 -7.04
N ILE A 52 -5.47 -13.29 -6.18
CA ILE A 52 -6.21 -13.44 -4.92
C ILE A 52 -7.68 -13.76 -5.23
N VAL A 53 -8.29 -13.04 -6.16
CA VAL A 53 -9.68 -13.28 -6.59
C VAL A 53 -9.85 -14.67 -7.19
N ALA A 54 -8.87 -15.14 -7.95
CA ALA A 54 -8.84 -16.48 -8.55
C ALA A 54 -8.54 -17.60 -7.53
N GLY A 55 -8.09 -17.27 -6.30
CA GLY A 55 -7.71 -18.24 -5.28
C GLY A 55 -6.37 -18.94 -5.52
N THR A 56 -5.54 -18.42 -6.41
CA THR A 56 -4.18 -18.95 -6.67
C THR A 56 -3.17 -18.54 -5.61
N ILE A 57 -3.40 -17.41 -4.96
CA ILE A 57 -2.69 -16.98 -3.75
C ILE A 57 -3.70 -16.61 -2.66
N ASP A 58 -3.32 -16.78 -1.40
CA ASP A 58 -4.20 -16.56 -0.24
C ASP A 58 -4.31 -15.09 0.14
N ALA A 59 -3.23 -14.33 -0.05
CA ALA A 59 -3.14 -12.91 0.30
C ALA A 59 -2.05 -12.21 -0.53
N GLY A 60 -2.03 -10.89 -0.50
CA GLY A 60 -0.97 -10.09 -1.13
C GLY A 60 -0.55 -8.92 -0.24
N VAL A 61 0.74 -8.61 -0.24
CA VAL A 61 1.29 -7.46 0.49
C VAL A 61 1.88 -6.48 -0.52
N LEU A 62 1.31 -5.28 -0.58
CA LEU A 62 1.69 -4.27 -1.56
C LEU A 62 1.42 -2.85 -1.04
N TRP A 63 1.85 -1.85 -1.81
CA TRP A 63 1.66 -0.45 -1.48
C TRP A 63 0.17 -0.11 -1.32
N GLY A 64 -0.21 0.41 -0.15
CA GLY A 64 -1.59 0.64 0.25
C GLY A 64 -2.45 1.39 -0.77
N PRO A 65 -2.02 2.55 -1.31
CA PRO A 65 -2.78 3.27 -2.33
C PRO A 65 -3.11 2.44 -3.58
N ILE A 66 -2.16 1.64 -4.05
CA ILE A 66 -2.34 0.79 -5.23
C ILE A 66 -3.21 -0.42 -4.87
N GLY A 67 -2.87 -1.09 -3.77
CA GLY A 67 -3.59 -2.28 -3.30
C GLY A 67 -5.03 -1.99 -2.95
N GLY A 68 -5.26 -0.89 -2.24
CA GLY A 68 -6.61 -0.46 -1.88
C GLY A 68 -7.47 -0.12 -3.08
N TYR A 69 -6.89 0.58 -4.07
CA TYR A 69 -7.58 0.89 -5.31
C TYR A 69 -8.03 -0.39 -6.05
N TYR A 70 -7.12 -1.32 -6.31
CA TYR A 70 -7.47 -2.56 -7.01
C TYR A 70 -8.38 -3.47 -6.20
N ALA A 71 -8.19 -3.55 -4.87
CA ALA A 71 -9.07 -4.33 -4.00
C ALA A 71 -10.51 -3.79 -4.01
N LYS A 72 -10.67 -2.47 -4.01
CA LYS A 72 -12.00 -1.83 -4.10
C LYS A 72 -12.71 -2.10 -5.43
N HIS A 73 -11.95 -2.26 -6.52
CA HIS A 73 -12.50 -2.50 -7.86
C HIS A 73 -12.47 -3.98 -8.27
N ALA A 74 -12.11 -4.87 -7.34
CA ALA A 74 -12.14 -6.31 -7.58
C ALA A 74 -13.56 -6.84 -7.74
N THR A 75 -13.71 -7.91 -8.51
CA THR A 75 -15.02 -8.56 -8.74
C THR A 75 -15.56 -9.27 -7.50
N THR A 76 -14.66 -9.62 -6.58
CA THR A 76 -14.99 -10.26 -5.29
C THR A 76 -14.57 -9.31 -4.17
N PRO A 77 -15.38 -9.10 -3.13
CA PRO A 77 -15.01 -8.27 -1.99
C PRO A 77 -13.71 -8.75 -1.32
N LEU A 78 -12.75 -7.85 -1.19
CA LEU A 78 -11.47 -8.10 -0.54
C LEU A 78 -11.34 -7.22 0.71
N THR A 79 -10.70 -7.77 1.75
CA THR A 79 -10.37 -7.01 2.97
C THR A 79 -8.97 -6.42 2.85
N VAL A 80 -8.84 -5.12 3.05
CA VAL A 80 -7.55 -4.42 3.10
C VAL A 80 -7.21 -4.12 4.55
N ILE A 81 -6.04 -4.58 4.99
CA ILE A 81 -5.54 -4.40 6.36
C ILE A 81 -4.23 -3.62 6.30
N PRO A 82 -4.16 -2.38 6.84
CA PRO A 82 -2.91 -1.64 6.96
C PRO A 82 -1.92 -2.35 7.89
N LEU A 83 -0.68 -2.53 7.43
CA LEU A 83 0.40 -3.13 8.21
C LEU A 83 1.29 -2.01 8.78
N VAL A 84 0.85 -1.36 9.85
CA VAL A 84 1.52 -0.17 10.43
C VAL A 84 2.34 -0.47 11.68
N HIS A 85 2.19 -1.66 12.26
CA HIS A 85 2.87 -2.05 13.52
C HIS A 85 3.88 -3.19 13.32
N GLU A 86 4.36 -3.38 12.10
CA GLU A 86 5.33 -4.41 11.79
C GLU A 86 6.74 -4.03 12.29
N HIS A 87 7.50 -5.04 12.70
CA HIS A 87 8.87 -4.85 13.18
C HIS A 87 9.87 -4.80 12.00
N GLY A 88 10.88 -3.96 12.11
CA GLY A 88 12.04 -3.95 11.22
C GLY A 88 12.05 -2.81 10.22
N ALA A 89 11.01 -2.59 9.43
CA ALA A 89 10.95 -1.48 8.48
C ALA A 89 9.64 -0.68 8.65
N PRO A 90 9.68 0.65 8.45
CA PRO A 90 8.47 1.45 8.43
C PRO A 90 7.51 0.98 7.32
N MET A 91 6.24 0.79 7.66
CA MET A 91 5.20 0.36 6.73
C MET A 91 4.11 1.43 6.52
N ASP A 92 4.27 2.57 7.18
CA ASP A 92 3.47 3.79 6.99
C ASP A 92 4.36 4.91 6.44
N PHE A 93 3.80 5.76 5.60
CA PHE A 93 4.56 6.79 4.89
C PHE A 93 3.78 8.10 4.83
N ARG A 94 4.46 9.20 5.15
CA ARG A 94 3.94 10.55 4.93
C ARG A 94 4.13 10.93 3.47
N ILE A 95 3.04 11.21 2.78
CA ILE A 95 3.08 11.66 1.39
C ILE A 95 3.19 13.18 1.37
N SER A 96 4.14 13.69 0.58
CA SER A 96 4.45 15.11 0.52
C SER A 96 4.61 15.60 -0.92
N MET A 97 4.37 16.87 -1.14
CA MET A 97 4.69 17.53 -2.42
C MET A 97 6.15 17.99 -2.41
N GLY A 98 6.90 17.64 -3.47
CA GLY A 98 8.26 18.15 -3.70
C GLY A 98 8.24 19.52 -4.34
N VAL A 99 9.02 20.48 -3.80
CA VAL A 99 9.23 21.80 -4.37
C VAL A 99 10.72 22.12 -4.43
N ARG A 100 11.13 23.04 -5.32
CA ARG A 100 12.51 23.50 -5.37
C ARG A 100 12.89 24.19 -4.06
N ARG A 101 14.13 24.00 -3.62
CA ARG A 101 14.64 24.59 -2.37
C ARG A 101 14.51 26.11 -2.32
N SER A 102 14.60 26.80 -3.46
CA SER A 102 14.43 28.24 -3.59
C SER A 102 12.98 28.74 -3.40
N ASP A 103 11.99 27.86 -3.59
CA ASP A 103 10.58 28.25 -3.72
C ASP A 103 9.86 28.21 -2.35
N GLN A 104 10.41 28.92 -1.35
CA GLN A 104 9.90 28.88 0.02
C GLN A 104 8.48 29.49 0.17
N ASP A 105 8.14 30.50 -0.62
CA ASP A 105 6.79 31.09 -0.62
C ASP A 105 5.77 30.11 -1.19
N TRP A 106 6.15 29.41 -2.25
CA TRP A 106 5.32 28.35 -2.84
C TRP A 106 5.10 27.20 -1.86
N LYS A 107 6.17 26.75 -1.16
CA LYS A 107 6.07 25.76 -0.11
C LYS A 107 5.07 26.16 0.98
N ARG A 108 5.13 27.42 1.47
CA ARG A 108 4.18 27.92 2.47
C ARG A 108 2.74 27.91 1.94
N THR A 109 2.56 28.33 0.70
CA THR A 109 1.24 28.31 0.05
C THR A 109 0.68 26.90 -0.06
N LEU A 110 1.47 25.93 -0.52
CA LEU A 110 1.05 24.52 -0.61
C LEU A 110 0.70 23.93 0.75
N ASN A 111 1.53 24.16 1.79
CA ASN A 111 1.26 23.66 3.13
C ASN A 111 -0.07 24.22 3.68
N ARG A 112 -0.35 25.51 3.46
CA ARG A 112 -1.63 26.12 3.85
C ARG A 112 -2.79 25.48 3.09
N LEU A 113 -2.69 25.35 1.77
CA LEU A 113 -3.74 24.74 0.94
C LEU A 113 -4.01 23.29 1.31
N ILE A 114 -2.97 22.49 1.59
CA ILE A 114 -3.13 21.10 2.06
C ILE A 114 -3.91 21.09 3.39
N GLY A 115 -3.51 21.92 4.37
CA GLY A 115 -4.19 21.98 5.65
C GLY A 115 -5.66 22.41 5.54
N GLU A 116 -5.93 23.44 4.73
CA GLU A 116 -7.30 23.94 4.49
C GLU A 116 -8.20 22.92 3.79
N ASN A 117 -7.62 22.00 3.02
CA ASN A 117 -8.36 21.02 2.23
C ASN A 117 -8.21 19.57 2.74
N GLN A 118 -7.63 19.35 3.92
CA GLN A 118 -7.31 18.00 4.40
C GLN A 118 -8.53 17.06 4.44
N VAL A 119 -9.68 17.57 4.85
CA VAL A 119 -10.93 16.78 4.88
C VAL A 119 -11.34 16.33 3.47
N ALA A 120 -11.26 17.23 2.49
CA ALA A 120 -11.59 16.90 1.11
C ALA A 120 -10.58 15.91 0.50
N ILE A 121 -9.30 16.06 0.81
CA ILE A 121 -8.24 15.14 0.42
C ILE A 121 -8.49 13.75 1.00
N ASN A 122 -8.76 13.65 2.30
CA ASN A 122 -9.04 12.37 2.95
C ASN A 122 -10.26 11.68 2.34
N LYS A 123 -11.34 12.42 2.11
CA LYS A 123 -12.55 11.90 1.45
C LYS A 123 -12.23 11.32 0.08
N LEU A 124 -11.47 12.04 -0.74
CA LEU A 124 -11.06 11.59 -2.07
C LEU A 124 -10.21 10.32 -1.98
N LEU A 125 -9.22 10.26 -1.08
CA LEU A 125 -8.38 9.09 -0.89
C LEU A 125 -9.20 7.85 -0.50
N ILE A 126 -10.13 7.99 0.45
CA ILE A 126 -11.03 6.92 0.86
C ILE A 126 -11.94 6.49 -0.31
N GLU A 127 -12.44 7.44 -1.09
CA GLU A 127 -13.24 7.17 -2.28
C GLU A 127 -12.47 6.32 -3.30
N TYR A 128 -11.17 6.50 -3.42
CA TYR A 128 -10.29 5.67 -4.26
C TYR A 128 -9.81 4.37 -3.59
N GLY A 129 -10.24 4.09 -2.35
CA GLY A 129 -9.87 2.88 -1.62
C GLY A 129 -8.50 2.96 -0.94
N VAL A 130 -7.88 4.13 -0.88
CA VAL A 130 -6.58 4.30 -0.21
C VAL A 130 -6.74 4.08 1.30
N PRO A 131 -6.02 3.15 1.93
CA PRO A 131 -6.02 2.99 3.37
C PRO A 131 -5.21 4.12 4.00
N ILE A 132 -5.88 5.10 4.57
CA ILE A 132 -5.25 6.19 5.32
C ILE A 132 -5.31 5.90 6.82
N VAL A 133 -4.24 6.26 7.52
CA VAL A 133 -4.11 6.06 8.96
C VAL A 133 -3.71 7.37 9.64
N ASP A 134 -4.07 7.50 10.91
CA ASP A 134 -3.61 8.60 11.77
C ASP A 134 -2.16 8.37 12.26
N GLU A 135 -1.66 9.27 13.12
CA GLU A 135 -0.30 9.19 13.67
C GLU A 135 -0.12 7.97 14.61
N GLU A 136 -1.20 7.41 15.14
CA GLU A 136 -1.22 6.21 15.96
C GLU A 136 -1.39 4.93 15.13
N GLY A 137 -1.48 5.04 13.79
CA GLY A 137 -1.66 3.91 12.88
C GLY A 137 -3.09 3.37 12.82
N LYS A 138 -4.07 4.09 13.39
CA LYS A 138 -5.47 3.71 13.34
C LYS A 138 -6.09 4.17 12.03
N ALA A 139 -6.88 3.29 11.41
CA ALA A 139 -7.56 3.61 10.16
C ALA A 139 -8.50 4.81 10.31
N ILE A 140 -8.34 5.81 9.43
CA ILE A 140 -9.26 6.93 9.29
C ILE A 140 -10.40 6.43 8.40
N VAL A 141 -11.55 6.21 9.02
CA VAL A 141 -12.80 5.88 8.35
C VAL A 141 -13.75 7.06 8.48
N GLN A 142 -14.48 7.37 7.42
CA GLN A 142 -15.57 8.35 7.46
C GLN A 142 -16.89 7.64 7.70
#